data_c2b53103e29b74d21961c22d19e3daec
#
_entry.id   c2b53103e29b74d21961c22d19e3daec
#
_cell.length_a   1.000
_cell.length_b   1.000
_cell.length_c   1.000
_cell.angle_alpha   90.00
_cell.angle_beta   90.00
_cell.angle_gamma   90.00
#
_symmetry.space_group_name_H-M   'P 1'
#
loop_
_entity.id
_entity.type
_entity.pdbx_description
1 polymer ?
#
loop_
_entity_poly.entity_id
_entity_poly.type
_entity_poly.pdbx_seq_one_letter_code
_entity_poly.pdbx_strand_id
1 'polypeptide(L)'
;ISACLVGSEMCIRDRATTASAFGDTKPRGFGLMQRDRQFGNYLDGVHYERRPSLWVEPLGDWGEGAVQLIEIPTDDEIHDNVVAFWVPKESARAGKAYKLSYRLHWMADEPYPSPLARCTGTRIGRGGQPGQPRPAGVRKFMVEFKGGSLGKLPFGVKPELVLSASSGQFSYVFAEAIPDGEAGHWRAQFDFTPAGNDPVDMRLFLKNGDETLTETWLYQFHPF
;
A
#
# COMPACT_ATOMS: atom_id res chain seq x y z
N ILE A 1 7.77 4.10 8.96
CA ILE A 1 6.76 3.15 8.43
C ILE A 1 6.89 3.15 6.93
N SER A 2 7.37 2.04 6.34
CA SER A 2 7.27 1.84 4.89
C SER A 2 5.90 1.21 4.64
N ALA A 3 4.94 2.00 4.21
CA ALA A 3 3.63 1.52 3.83
C ALA A 3 3.59 1.38 2.30
N CYS A 4 3.19 0.21 1.83
CA CYS A 4 2.92 -0.03 0.42
C CYS A 4 1.43 0.25 0.16
N LEU A 5 1.16 1.35 -0.50
CA LEU A 5 -0.11 1.58 -1.19
C LEU A 5 0.04 0.97 -2.59
N VAL A 6 -0.39 -0.26 -2.75
CA VAL A 6 -0.49 -0.90 -4.05
C VAL A 6 -1.92 -0.70 -4.54
N GLY A 7 -2.09 0.22 -5.44
CA GLY A 7 -3.39 0.49 -6.01
C GLY A 7 -3.44 1.73 -6.89
N SER A 8 -2.39 2.02 -7.62
CA SER A 8 -2.58 2.90 -8.77
C SER A 8 -2.94 2.06 -9.98
N GLU A 9 -4.14 1.52 -10.00
CA GLU A 9 -4.76 1.32 -11.30
C GLU A 9 -4.95 2.71 -11.90
N MET A 10 -4.54 2.92 -13.15
CA MET A 10 -4.72 4.17 -13.88
C MET A 10 -6.18 4.64 -13.95
N CYS A 11 -7.11 3.79 -13.58
CA CYS A 11 -8.51 4.11 -13.37
C CYS A 11 -8.83 3.84 -11.91
N ILE A 12 -8.86 4.88 -11.08
CA ILE A 12 -9.50 4.81 -9.77
C ILE A 12 -10.96 4.50 -10.05
N ARG A 13 -11.36 3.25 -9.79
CA ARG A 13 -12.71 2.74 -10.13
C ARG A 13 -13.81 3.35 -9.28
N ASP A 14 -13.45 4.01 -8.20
CA ASP A 14 -14.41 4.65 -7.31
C ASP A 14 -14.86 5.98 -7.87
N ARG A 15 -16.17 6.18 -7.90
CA ARG A 15 -16.78 7.42 -8.39
C ARG A 15 -16.66 8.59 -7.42
N ALA A 16 -15.93 8.42 -6.32
CA ALA A 16 -15.77 9.42 -5.28
C ALA A 16 -14.28 9.63 -4.96
N THR A 17 -13.91 10.87 -4.70
CA THR A 17 -12.58 11.20 -4.17
C THR A 17 -12.38 10.52 -2.82
N THR A 18 -11.26 9.82 -2.65
CA THR A 18 -10.87 9.18 -1.40
C THR A 18 -9.73 9.93 -0.73
N ALA A 19 -9.65 9.85 0.59
CA ALA A 19 -8.61 10.46 1.39
C ALA A 19 -8.13 9.48 2.46
N SER A 20 -6.82 9.22 2.48
CA SER A 20 -6.17 8.41 3.51
C SER A 20 -5.17 9.27 4.29
N ALA A 21 -5.11 9.09 5.61
CA ALA A 21 -4.22 9.83 6.48
C ALA A 21 -3.25 8.90 7.23
N PHE A 22 -1.95 9.18 7.13
CA PHE A 22 -0.89 8.42 7.78
C PHE A 22 -0.22 9.31 8.83
N GLY A 23 -0.61 9.11 10.11
CA GLY A 23 -0.10 9.90 11.23
C GLY A 23 1.36 9.63 11.56
N ASP A 24 2.14 10.68 11.82
CA ASP A 24 3.53 10.58 12.26
C ASP A 24 3.88 11.79 13.14
N THR A 25 4.88 11.65 14.01
CA THR A 25 5.40 12.73 14.85
C THR A 25 6.71 13.30 14.37
N LYS A 26 7.45 12.57 13.56
CA LYS A 26 8.71 12.97 12.92
C LYS A 26 8.89 12.19 11.63
N PRO A 27 8.21 12.57 10.56
CA PRO A 27 8.31 11.84 9.31
C PRO A 27 9.75 11.89 8.78
N ARG A 28 10.31 10.72 8.45
CA ARG A 28 11.60 10.66 7.74
C ARG A 28 11.48 11.16 6.31
N GLY A 29 10.27 11.15 5.81
CA GLY A 29 9.88 11.62 4.50
C GLY A 29 8.67 10.88 3.98
N PHE A 30 8.19 11.34 2.86
CA PHE A 30 7.06 10.76 2.15
C PHE A 30 7.14 11.08 0.67
N GLY A 31 6.34 10.40 -0.14
CA GLY A 31 6.31 10.70 -1.56
C GLY A 31 5.50 9.70 -2.37
N LEU A 32 5.39 9.97 -3.65
CA LEU A 32 4.78 9.08 -4.62
C LEU A 32 5.89 8.26 -5.28
N MET A 33 5.84 6.94 -5.07
CA MET A 33 6.90 6.03 -5.49
C MET A 33 6.45 5.19 -6.67
N GLN A 34 7.14 5.33 -7.79
CA GLN A 34 6.95 4.48 -8.96
C GLN A 34 7.65 3.14 -8.71
N ARG A 35 6.92 2.12 -8.28
CA ARG A 35 7.49 0.80 -7.94
C ARG A 35 7.60 -0.14 -9.13
N ASP A 36 6.58 -0.15 -9.98
CA ASP A 36 6.60 -0.96 -11.19
C ASP A 36 7.44 -0.27 -12.27
N ARG A 37 8.47 -0.97 -12.73
CA ARG A 37 9.44 -0.50 -13.72
C ARG A 37 9.50 -1.43 -14.94
N GLN A 38 8.51 -2.31 -15.08
CA GLN A 38 8.46 -3.23 -16.21
C GLN A 38 7.60 -2.64 -17.33
N PHE A 39 8.21 -2.36 -18.47
CA PHE A 39 7.51 -1.83 -19.65
C PHE A 39 6.29 -2.67 -20.04
N GLY A 40 6.39 -4.02 -19.93
CA GLY A 40 5.30 -4.93 -20.27
C GLY A 40 4.00 -4.74 -19.48
N ASN A 41 4.06 -4.08 -18.31
CA ASN A 41 2.87 -3.79 -17.51
C ASN A 41 2.15 -2.52 -17.95
N TYR A 42 2.82 -1.64 -18.71
CA TYR A 42 2.26 -0.38 -19.20
C TYR A 42 1.89 -0.41 -20.68
N LEU A 43 2.78 -0.98 -21.52
CA LEU A 43 2.58 -1.12 -22.98
C LEU A 43 2.22 0.20 -23.69
N ASP A 44 2.71 1.30 -23.20
CA ASP A 44 2.48 2.62 -23.78
C ASP A 44 3.72 3.18 -24.51
N GLY A 45 3.52 4.23 -25.30
CA GLY A 45 4.57 4.90 -26.08
C GLY A 45 5.32 6.02 -25.33
N VAL A 46 4.96 6.31 -24.09
CA VAL A 46 5.48 7.45 -23.30
C VAL A 46 6.36 7.05 -22.13
N HIS A 47 6.70 5.77 -22.02
CA HIS A 47 7.65 5.21 -21.04
C HIS A 47 7.29 5.47 -19.59
N TYR A 48 6.07 5.13 -19.18
CA TYR A 48 5.62 5.25 -17.78
C TYR A 48 6.52 4.48 -16.81
N GLU A 49 7.14 3.38 -17.22
CA GLU A 49 8.08 2.61 -16.42
C GLU A 49 9.34 3.41 -16.00
N ARG A 50 9.63 4.54 -16.69
CA ARG A 50 10.78 5.40 -16.43
C ARG A 50 10.44 6.65 -15.61
N ARG A 51 9.19 6.88 -15.26
CA ARG A 51 8.82 8.04 -14.45
C ARG A 51 9.55 7.99 -13.10
N PRO A 52 10.13 9.11 -12.65
CA PRO A 52 10.86 9.13 -11.39
C PRO A 52 9.90 9.01 -10.21
N SER A 53 10.38 8.38 -9.13
CA SER A 53 9.80 8.52 -7.81
C SER A 53 10.19 9.87 -7.24
N LEU A 54 9.29 10.50 -6.49
CA LEU A 54 9.54 11.74 -5.77
C LEU A 54 9.44 11.48 -4.26
N TRP A 55 10.51 11.80 -3.54
CA TRP A 55 10.55 11.75 -2.10
C TRP A 55 10.78 13.14 -1.51
N VAL A 56 9.95 13.50 -0.54
CA VAL A 56 10.05 14.74 0.24
C VAL A 56 10.71 14.40 1.57
N GLU A 57 11.92 14.90 1.78
CA GLU A 57 12.66 14.76 3.04
C GLU A 57 12.49 16.05 3.87
N PRO A 58 11.84 16.01 5.05
CA PRO A 58 11.78 17.13 5.95
C PRO A 58 13.19 17.55 6.43
N LEU A 59 13.46 18.83 6.40
CA LEU A 59 14.67 19.41 6.98
C LEU A 59 14.29 20.14 8.28
N GLY A 60 14.69 19.55 9.41
CA GLY A 60 14.30 20.03 10.73
C GLY A 60 13.05 19.30 11.30
N ASP A 61 12.44 19.87 12.30
CA ASP A 61 11.29 19.30 12.99
C ASP A 61 9.99 19.86 12.39
N TRP A 62 9.18 18.99 11.79
CA TRP A 62 7.86 19.34 11.26
C TRP A 62 6.74 19.06 12.27
N GLY A 63 7.08 18.49 13.44
CA GLY A 63 6.12 18.21 14.52
C GLY A 63 5.23 17.02 14.23
N GLU A 64 4.14 16.95 14.97
CA GLU A 64 3.09 15.95 14.81
C GLU A 64 2.13 16.32 13.67
N GLY A 65 1.72 15.35 12.88
CA GLY A 65 0.79 15.56 11.77
C GLY A 65 0.47 14.27 11.05
N ALA A 66 0.07 14.39 9.81
CA ALA A 66 -0.19 13.24 8.93
C ALA A 66 0.20 13.54 7.49
N VAL A 67 0.68 12.53 6.79
CA VAL A 67 0.68 12.53 5.33
C VAL A 67 -0.72 12.19 4.86
N GLN A 68 -1.33 13.09 4.10
CA GLN A 68 -2.60 12.82 3.44
C GLN A 68 -2.33 12.39 2.00
N LEU A 69 -2.98 11.30 1.61
CA LEU A 69 -3.08 10.83 0.23
C LEU A 69 -4.50 11.11 -0.24
N ILE A 70 -4.62 11.85 -1.32
CA ILE A 70 -5.91 12.11 -1.99
C ILE A 70 -5.87 11.41 -3.35
N GLU A 71 -6.88 10.61 -3.61
CA GLU A 71 -7.09 9.91 -4.87
C GLU A 71 -8.38 10.41 -5.49
N ILE A 72 -8.28 10.98 -6.69
CA ILE A 72 -9.38 11.65 -7.40
C ILE A 72 -9.75 10.79 -8.60
N PRO A 73 -11.00 10.30 -8.71
CA PRO A 73 -11.42 9.55 -9.88
C PRO A 73 -11.30 10.40 -11.15
N THR A 74 -10.74 9.82 -12.18
CA THR A 74 -10.67 10.43 -13.52
C THR A 74 -10.78 9.35 -14.58
N ASP A 75 -11.36 9.71 -15.70
CA ASP A 75 -11.43 8.91 -16.92
C ASP A 75 -10.47 9.42 -18.01
N ASP A 76 -9.68 10.45 -17.67
CA ASP A 76 -8.71 11.05 -18.58
C ASP A 76 -7.33 11.15 -17.93
N GLU A 77 -6.29 10.69 -18.64
CA GLU A 77 -4.91 10.68 -18.17
C GLU A 77 -4.24 12.06 -18.07
N ILE A 78 -4.88 13.10 -18.62
CA ILE A 78 -4.36 14.47 -18.56
C ILE A 78 -4.55 15.14 -17.17
N HIS A 79 -5.36 14.54 -16.30
CA HIS A 79 -5.64 15.07 -14.98
C HIS A 79 -4.73 14.44 -13.92
N ASP A 80 -4.11 15.29 -13.10
CA ASP A 80 -3.43 14.82 -11.88
C ASP A 80 -4.48 14.29 -10.90
N ASN A 81 -4.43 13.01 -10.61
CA ASN A 81 -5.47 12.32 -9.86
C ASN A 81 -4.98 11.72 -8.52
N VAL A 82 -3.70 11.85 -8.20
CA VAL A 82 -3.12 11.38 -6.93
C VAL A 82 -2.23 12.47 -6.35
N VAL A 83 -2.49 12.86 -5.11
CA VAL A 83 -1.72 13.88 -4.40
C VAL A 83 -1.36 13.40 -3.01
N ALA A 84 -0.09 13.57 -2.61
CA ALA A 84 0.37 13.31 -1.25
C ALA A 84 0.99 14.58 -0.64
N PHE A 85 0.56 14.97 0.58
CA PHE A 85 1.06 16.16 1.24
C PHE A 85 1.01 16.03 2.77
N TRP A 86 1.84 16.83 3.45
CA TRP A 86 1.87 16.88 4.90
C TRP A 86 0.82 17.83 5.45
N VAL A 87 0.08 17.39 6.46
CA VAL A 87 -0.87 18.20 7.24
C VAL A 87 -0.40 18.23 8.69
N PRO A 88 0.08 19.37 9.20
CA PRO A 88 0.39 19.51 10.61
C PRO A 88 -0.85 19.29 11.50
N LYS A 89 -0.67 18.72 12.68
CA LYS A 89 -1.74 18.52 13.65
C LYS A 89 -2.38 19.86 14.09
N GLU A 90 -1.54 20.89 14.26
CA GLU A 90 -2.03 22.23 14.54
C GLU A 90 -2.66 22.88 13.30
N SER A 91 -3.90 23.28 13.43
CA SER A 91 -4.59 24.02 12.37
C SER A 91 -3.91 25.34 12.07
N ALA A 92 -3.90 25.74 10.81
CA ALA A 92 -3.42 27.03 10.38
C ALA A 92 -4.24 28.15 11.00
N ARG A 93 -3.57 29.22 11.47
CA ARG A 93 -4.19 30.37 12.08
C ARG A 93 -3.91 31.64 11.28
N ALA A 94 -4.90 32.49 11.15
CA ALA A 94 -4.73 33.76 10.47
C ALA A 94 -3.64 34.62 11.15
N GLY A 95 -2.79 35.26 10.36
CA GLY A 95 -1.66 36.08 10.83
C GLY A 95 -0.43 35.32 11.30
N LYS A 96 -0.44 33.98 11.36
CA LYS A 96 0.73 33.16 11.68
C LYS A 96 1.49 32.79 10.40
N ALA A 97 2.81 32.98 10.42
CA ALA A 97 3.68 32.49 9.34
C ALA A 97 4.17 31.09 9.66
N TYR A 98 4.15 30.20 8.65
CA TYR A 98 4.64 28.84 8.74
C TYR A 98 5.83 28.68 7.79
N LYS A 99 6.93 28.14 8.29
CA LYS A 99 8.12 27.90 7.51
C LYS A 99 8.46 26.42 7.56
N LEU A 100 8.37 25.75 6.42
CA LEU A 100 8.76 24.36 6.24
C LEU A 100 9.96 24.31 5.33
N SER A 101 11.02 23.63 5.74
CA SER A 101 12.20 23.37 4.93
C SER A 101 12.22 21.89 4.55
N TYR A 102 12.52 21.60 3.31
CA TYR A 102 12.56 20.24 2.80
C TYR A 102 13.53 20.08 1.64
N ARG A 103 13.88 18.85 1.35
CA ARG A 103 14.64 18.46 0.15
C ARG A 103 13.80 17.52 -0.70
N LEU A 104 13.78 17.74 -2.00
CA LEU A 104 13.17 16.84 -2.97
C LEU A 104 14.23 15.91 -3.55
N HIS A 105 13.95 14.60 -3.53
CA HIS A 105 14.77 13.60 -4.16
C HIS A 105 13.99 12.98 -5.32
N TRP A 106 14.57 13.11 -6.53
CA TRP A 106 14.07 12.48 -7.74
C TRP A 106 14.90 11.23 -7.99
N MET A 107 14.30 10.05 -7.96
CA MET A 107 15.06 8.80 -7.96
C MET A 107 14.29 7.66 -8.61
N ALA A 108 15.00 6.59 -8.94
CA ALA A 108 14.42 5.39 -9.51
C ALA A 108 13.84 4.43 -8.46
N ASP A 109 14.27 4.53 -7.19
CA ASP A 109 13.86 3.64 -6.10
C ASP A 109 13.75 4.42 -4.78
N GLU A 110 13.47 3.72 -3.68
CA GLU A 110 13.35 4.30 -2.34
C GLU A 110 14.70 4.84 -1.83
N PRO A 111 14.71 5.99 -1.13
CA PRO A 111 15.96 6.58 -0.61
C PRO A 111 16.56 5.75 0.54
N TYR A 112 15.74 4.94 1.21
CA TYR A 112 16.12 4.11 2.35
C TYR A 112 15.58 2.69 2.15
N PRO A 113 16.22 1.88 1.29
CA PRO A 113 15.74 0.53 1.00
C PRO A 113 15.65 -0.29 2.29
N SER A 114 14.47 -0.81 2.54
CA SER A 114 14.21 -1.68 3.70
C SER A 114 14.79 -3.08 3.46
N PRO A 115 15.32 -3.76 4.50
CA PRO A 115 15.66 -5.18 4.40
C PRO A 115 14.42 -6.09 4.36
N LEU A 116 13.23 -5.55 4.59
CA LEU A 116 11.97 -6.27 4.57
C LEU A 116 11.57 -6.63 3.13
N ALA A 117 10.79 -7.70 3.00
CA ALA A 117 10.19 -8.05 1.73
C ALA A 117 9.17 -6.99 1.29
N ARG A 118 9.17 -6.68 0.00
CA ARG A 118 8.27 -5.69 -0.60
C ARG A 118 6.96 -6.33 -1.05
N CYS A 119 5.86 -5.62 -0.91
CA CYS A 119 4.61 -5.95 -1.55
C CYS A 119 4.73 -5.70 -3.05
N THR A 120 4.47 -6.72 -3.86
CA THR A 120 4.61 -6.67 -5.32
C THR A 120 3.28 -6.64 -6.06
N GLY A 121 2.19 -6.97 -5.37
CA GLY A 121 0.88 -6.95 -6.00
C GLY A 121 -0.26 -7.19 -5.03
N THR A 122 -1.42 -6.63 -5.37
CA THR A 122 -2.70 -6.89 -4.70
C THR A 122 -3.71 -7.25 -5.76
N ARG A 123 -4.39 -8.39 -5.58
CA ARG A 123 -5.48 -8.82 -6.45
C ARG A 123 -6.72 -9.04 -5.65
N ILE A 124 -7.85 -8.57 -6.18
CA ILE A 124 -9.16 -8.69 -5.56
C ILE A 124 -10.09 -9.44 -6.51
N GLY A 125 -10.81 -10.40 -5.95
CA GLY A 125 -11.76 -11.21 -6.69
C GLY A 125 -12.99 -11.58 -5.87
N ARG A 126 -13.84 -12.44 -6.43
CA ARG A 126 -14.99 -12.98 -5.70
C ARG A 126 -14.50 -13.94 -4.60
N GLY A 127 -15.00 -13.77 -3.39
CA GLY A 127 -14.76 -14.64 -2.25
C GLY A 127 -15.38 -16.03 -2.41
N GLY A 128 -15.16 -16.88 -1.42
CA GLY A 128 -15.63 -18.27 -1.38
C GLY A 128 -14.69 -19.27 -2.05
N GLN A 129 -15.13 -20.51 -2.13
CA GLN A 129 -14.34 -21.63 -2.64
C GLN A 129 -14.72 -22.02 -4.06
N PRO A 130 -13.76 -22.50 -4.89
CA PRO A 130 -14.05 -23.08 -6.20
C PRO A 130 -15.05 -24.25 -6.10
N GLY A 131 -15.97 -24.34 -7.06
CA GLY A 131 -16.96 -25.41 -7.10
C GLY A 131 -18.14 -25.25 -6.13
N GLN A 132 -18.16 -24.21 -5.30
CA GLN A 132 -19.25 -23.88 -4.40
C GLN A 132 -19.95 -22.57 -4.83
N PRO A 133 -21.25 -22.38 -4.46
CA PRO A 133 -21.91 -21.09 -4.64
C PRO A 133 -21.10 -19.96 -3.99
N ARG A 134 -20.85 -18.88 -4.74
CA ARG A 134 -20.06 -17.76 -4.23
C ARG A 134 -20.92 -16.90 -3.31
N PRO A 135 -20.49 -16.66 -2.05
CA PRO A 135 -21.23 -15.79 -1.14
C PRO A 135 -21.29 -14.35 -1.67
N ALA A 136 -22.47 -13.74 -1.61
CA ALA A 136 -22.64 -12.35 -2.01
C ALA A 136 -21.86 -11.40 -1.06
N GLY A 137 -21.31 -10.32 -1.61
CA GLY A 137 -20.60 -9.30 -0.82
C GLY A 137 -19.21 -9.70 -0.32
N VAL A 138 -18.83 -10.98 -0.38
CA VAL A 138 -17.50 -11.43 0.07
C VAL A 138 -16.46 -11.21 -1.04
N ARG A 139 -15.31 -10.65 -0.66
CA ARG A 139 -14.17 -10.41 -1.55
C ARG A 139 -12.97 -11.23 -1.11
N LYS A 140 -12.30 -11.84 -2.07
CA LYS A 140 -11.02 -12.53 -1.88
C LYS A 140 -9.89 -11.57 -2.20
N PHE A 141 -8.95 -11.46 -1.28
CA PHE A 141 -7.71 -10.72 -1.44
C PHE A 141 -6.54 -11.67 -1.59
N MET A 142 -5.63 -11.33 -2.48
CA MET A 142 -4.32 -11.95 -2.64
C MET A 142 -3.28 -10.84 -2.64
N VAL A 143 -2.42 -10.83 -1.62
CA VAL A 143 -1.35 -9.85 -1.47
C VAL A 143 -0.02 -10.58 -1.57
N GLU A 144 0.80 -10.17 -2.53
CA GLU A 144 2.08 -10.81 -2.83
C GLU A 144 3.24 -10.01 -2.26
N PHE A 145 4.19 -10.73 -1.64
CA PHE A 145 5.41 -10.16 -1.07
C PHE A 145 6.62 -10.90 -1.61
N LYS A 146 7.70 -10.16 -1.91
CA LYS A 146 8.90 -10.74 -2.50
C LYS A 146 10.18 -10.18 -1.92
N GLY A 147 11.17 -11.07 -1.75
CA GLY A 147 12.55 -10.72 -1.38
C GLY A 147 12.77 -10.53 0.11
N GLY A 148 13.78 -9.73 0.45
CA GLY A 148 14.12 -9.37 1.82
C GLY A 148 14.27 -10.56 2.76
N SER A 149 13.75 -10.40 3.96
CA SER A 149 13.80 -11.43 5.02
C SER A 149 13.03 -12.71 4.69
N LEU A 150 12.01 -12.65 3.81
CA LEU A 150 11.27 -13.85 3.38
C LEU A 150 12.16 -14.88 2.66
N GLY A 151 13.16 -14.43 1.91
CA GLY A 151 14.11 -15.31 1.23
C GLY A 151 15.06 -16.06 2.17
N LYS A 152 15.10 -15.68 3.45
CA LYS A 152 15.97 -16.28 4.47
C LYS A 152 15.25 -17.27 5.37
N LEU A 153 13.94 -17.47 5.19
CA LEU A 153 13.17 -18.43 5.97
C LEU A 153 13.71 -19.85 5.75
N PRO A 154 13.91 -20.63 6.84
CA PRO A 154 14.27 -22.03 6.71
C PRO A 154 13.20 -22.82 5.95
N PHE A 155 13.64 -23.89 5.28
CA PHE A 155 12.72 -24.78 4.58
C PHE A 155 11.64 -25.32 5.52
N GLY A 156 10.38 -25.26 5.10
CA GLY A 156 9.22 -25.75 5.86
C GLY A 156 8.67 -24.76 6.89
N VAL A 157 9.36 -23.64 7.16
CA VAL A 157 8.85 -22.58 8.04
C VAL A 157 7.88 -21.70 7.22
N LYS A 158 6.69 -21.51 7.79
CA LYS A 158 5.68 -20.61 7.22
C LYS A 158 5.59 -19.34 8.06
N PRO A 159 5.59 -18.16 7.44
CA PRO A 159 5.39 -16.92 8.17
C PRO A 159 3.96 -16.84 8.72
N GLU A 160 3.83 -16.20 9.88
CA GLU A 160 2.54 -15.82 10.43
C GLU A 160 1.99 -14.60 9.68
N LEU A 161 0.71 -14.66 9.35
CA LEU A 161 -0.01 -13.55 8.73
C LEU A 161 -0.70 -12.73 9.82
N VAL A 162 -0.27 -11.46 9.97
CA VAL A 162 -0.92 -10.49 10.86
C VAL A 162 -1.84 -9.62 10.02
N LEU A 163 -3.14 -9.70 10.29
CA LEU A 163 -4.18 -9.06 9.50
C LEU A 163 -5.17 -8.35 10.42
N SER A 164 -5.53 -7.11 10.10
CA SER A 164 -6.53 -6.33 10.83
C SER A 164 -7.36 -5.47 9.87
N ALA A 165 -8.59 -5.16 10.29
CA ALA A 165 -9.48 -4.23 9.61
C ALA A 165 -10.21 -3.36 10.63
N SER A 166 -10.63 -2.16 10.23
CA SER A 166 -11.42 -1.25 11.05
C SER A 166 -12.84 -1.77 11.31
N SER A 167 -13.39 -2.60 10.41
CA SER A 167 -14.67 -3.26 10.55
C SER A 167 -14.72 -4.52 9.66
N GLY A 168 -15.77 -5.35 9.79
CA GLY A 168 -15.94 -6.55 8.97
C GLY A 168 -15.25 -7.79 9.55
N GLN A 169 -15.23 -8.87 8.78
CA GLN A 169 -14.70 -10.17 9.21
C GLN A 169 -13.83 -10.81 8.13
N PHE A 170 -12.78 -11.49 8.58
CA PHE A 170 -11.91 -12.30 7.74
C PHE A 170 -12.22 -13.78 7.84
N SER A 171 -12.06 -14.49 6.73
CA SER A 171 -12.09 -15.95 6.68
C SER A 171 -11.06 -16.48 5.68
N TYR A 172 -10.73 -17.77 5.76
CA TYR A 172 -9.74 -18.42 4.89
C TYR A 172 -8.40 -17.68 4.83
N VAL A 173 -7.89 -17.28 6.01
CA VAL A 173 -6.66 -16.51 6.18
C VAL A 173 -5.46 -17.43 6.21
N PHE A 174 -4.54 -17.29 5.27
CA PHE A 174 -3.28 -18.06 5.25
C PHE A 174 -2.21 -17.36 4.39
N ALA A 175 -0.96 -17.76 4.61
CA ALA A 175 0.17 -17.42 3.77
C ALA A 175 0.80 -18.68 3.17
N GLU A 176 1.21 -18.61 1.92
CA GLU A 176 1.88 -19.71 1.21
C GLU A 176 2.98 -19.18 0.28
N ALA A 177 4.01 -19.96 0.07
CA ALA A 177 5.02 -19.67 -0.94
C ALA A 177 4.41 -19.81 -2.35
N ILE A 178 4.75 -18.89 -3.23
CA ILE A 178 4.35 -18.98 -4.64
C ILE A 178 5.28 -19.97 -5.34
N PRO A 179 4.74 -20.97 -6.07
CA PRO A 179 5.52 -22.02 -6.68
C PRO A 179 6.12 -21.61 -8.04
N ASP A 180 6.75 -20.45 -8.10
CA ASP A 180 7.42 -19.92 -9.29
C ASP A 180 8.93 -20.18 -9.33
N GLY A 181 9.45 -20.85 -8.30
CA GLY A 181 10.88 -21.14 -8.15
C GLY A 181 11.70 -20.01 -7.56
N GLU A 182 11.09 -18.87 -7.25
CA GLU A 182 11.78 -17.72 -6.65
C GLU A 182 11.76 -17.79 -5.12
N ALA A 183 12.94 -17.75 -4.51
CA ALA A 183 13.06 -17.74 -3.05
C ALA A 183 12.48 -16.44 -2.47
N GLY A 184 11.68 -16.59 -1.41
CA GLY A 184 11.10 -15.43 -0.72
C GLY A 184 9.93 -14.78 -1.44
N HIS A 185 9.31 -15.46 -2.39
CA HIS A 185 8.06 -15.02 -3.00
C HIS A 185 6.88 -15.69 -2.31
N TRP A 186 6.08 -14.91 -1.59
CA TRP A 186 4.97 -15.37 -0.76
C TRP A 186 3.69 -14.64 -1.09
N ARG A 187 2.57 -15.33 -0.91
CA ARG A 187 1.23 -14.80 -1.05
C ARG A 187 0.48 -14.93 0.26
N ALA A 188 -0.05 -13.82 0.76
CA ALA A 188 -1.08 -13.79 1.78
C ALA A 188 -2.45 -13.82 1.11
N GLN A 189 -3.36 -14.69 1.56
CA GLN A 189 -4.70 -14.80 1.02
C GLN A 189 -5.71 -14.77 2.13
N PHE A 190 -6.83 -14.09 1.91
CA PHE A 190 -7.97 -14.06 2.81
C PHE A 190 -9.24 -13.71 2.06
N ASP A 191 -10.37 -14.14 2.60
CA ASP A 191 -11.70 -13.65 2.23
C ASP A 191 -12.13 -12.59 3.25
N PHE A 192 -12.77 -11.54 2.78
CA PHE A 192 -13.25 -10.44 3.59
C PHE A 192 -14.75 -10.21 3.37
N THR A 193 -15.50 -10.11 4.50
CA THR A 193 -16.91 -9.78 4.53
C THR A 193 -17.07 -8.41 5.20
N PRO A 194 -17.43 -7.34 4.48
CA PRO A 194 -17.64 -6.03 5.08
C PRO A 194 -18.87 -6.05 6.01
N ALA A 195 -18.84 -5.22 7.07
CA ALA A 195 -19.97 -5.09 7.99
C ALA A 195 -21.05 -4.11 7.50
N GLY A 196 -20.75 -3.31 6.48
CA GLY A 196 -21.63 -2.28 5.92
C GLY A 196 -21.05 -1.72 4.64
N ASN A 197 -21.45 -0.49 4.30
CA ASN A 197 -21.02 0.21 3.07
C ASN A 197 -19.94 1.26 3.32
N ASP A 198 -19.56 1.49 4.57
CA ASP A 198 -18.51 2.45 4.88
C ASP A 198 -17.13 1.92 4.46
N PRO A 199 -16.18 2.80 4.11
CA PRO A 199 -14.81 2.43 3.82
C PRO A 199 -14.16 1.68 4.98
N VAL A 200 -13.37 0.65 4.67
CA VAL A 200 -12.70 -0.20 5.66
C VAL A 200 -11.20 -0.10 5.48
N ASP A 201 -10.50 0.37 6.51
CA ASP A 201 -9.05 0.38 6.54
C ASP A 201 -8.52 -1.00 6.92
N MET A 202 -7.66 -1.55 6.10
CA MET A 202 -7.03 -2.86 6.28
C MET A 202 -5.53 -2.72 6.43
N ARG A 203 -4.96 -3.60 7.23
CA ARG A 203 -3.52 -3.69 7.45
C ARG A 203 -3.07 -5.15 7.47
N LEU A 204 -1.97 -5.44 6.76
CA LEU A 204 -1.40 -6.77 6.68
C LEU A 204 0.13 -6.72 6.65
N PHE A 205 0.77 -7.66 7.34
CA PHE A 205 2.20 -7.96 7.20
C PHE A 205 2.48 -9.41 7.59
N LEU A 206 3.62 -9.94 7.17
CA LEU A 206 4.09 -11.27 7.54
C LEU A 206 5.21 -11.15 8.57
N LYS A 207 5.23 -12.08 9.56
CA LYS A 207 6.24 -12.16 10.60
C LYS A 207 6.64 -13.61 10.88
N ASN A 208 7.77 -13.80 11.58
CA ASN A 208 8.19 -15.08 12.13
C ASN A 208 8.58 -14.86 13.60
N GLY A 209 7.75 -15.35 14.54
CA GLY A 209 7.89 -14.99 15.94
C GLY A 209 7.79 -13.47 16.14
N ASP A 210 8.82 -12.85 16.69
CA ASP A 210 8.89 -11.39 16.91
C ASP A 210 9.47 -10.62 15.71
N GLU A 211 10.03 -11.32 14.73
CA GLU A 211 10.66 -10.70 13.56
C GLU A 211 9.62 -10.37 12.47
N THR A 212 9.49 -9.08 12.14
CA THR A 212 8.71 -8.64 10.98
C THR A 212 9.48 -8.93 9.69
N LEU A 213 8.87 -9.63 8.75
CA LEU A 213 9.50 -10.08 7.50
C LEU A 213 9.15 -9.22 6.30
N THR A 214 8.02 -8.52 6.33
CA THR A 214 7.54 -7.72 5.19
C THR A 214 7.29 -6.27 5.58
N GLU A 215 7.29 -5.39 4.60
CA GLU A 215 6.64 -4.10 4.79
C GLU A 215 5.16 -4.28 5.15
N THR A 216 4.56 -3.24 5.70
CA THR A 216 3.13 -3.25 6.02
C THR A 216 2.33 -2.87 4.76
N TRP A 217 1.47 -3.78 4.32
CA TRP A 217 0.46 -3.49 3.32
C TRP A 217 -0.70 -2.76 3.99
N LEU A 218 -1.08 -1.61 3.44
CA LEU A 218 -2.24 -0.81 3.85
C LEU A 218 -3.18 -0.70 2.67
N TYR A 219 -4.48 -0.84 2.92
CA TYR A 219 -5.49 -0.79 1.89
C TYR A 219 -6.79 -0.23 2.46
N GLN A 220 -7.40 0.71 1.77
CA GLN A 220 -8.75 1.15 2.07
C GLN A 220 -9.71 0.45 1.10
N PHE A 221 -10.57 -0.41 1.65
CA PHE A 221 -11.57 -1.13 0.87
C PHE A 221 -12.89 -0.37 0.88
N HIS A 222 -13.41 -0.09 -0.30
CA HIS A 222 -14.74 0.48 -0.51
C HIS A 222 -15.70 -0.64 -0.91
N PRO A 223 -16.69 -0.99 -0.06
CA PRO A 223 -17.69 -1.99 -0.39
C PRO A 223 -18.54 -1.56 -1.59
N PHE A 224 -18.79 -2.48 -2.54
CA PHE A 224 -19.57 -2.28 -3.78
C PHE A 224 -20.32 -3.55 -4.17
#